data_cb4ac23b159fe79278cd51e01fb00a80
#
_entry.id   cb4ac23b159fe79278cd51e01fb00a80
#
_cell.length_a   1.000
_cell.length_b   1.000
_cell.length_c   1.000
_cell.angle_alpha   90.00
_cell.angle_beta   90.00
_cell.angle_gamma   90.00
#
_symmetry.space_group_name_H-M   'P 1'
#
loop_
_entity.id
_entity.type
_entity.pdbx_description
1 polymer ?
#
loop_
_entity_poly.entity_id
_entity_poly.type
_entity_poly.pdbx_seq_one_letter_code
_entity_poly.pdbx_strand_id
1 'polypeptide(L)'
;MRIGLLRHFKVDCPHKRMMTSEEFREWSEKYERSRVIKKKVEMDGISWDICYVSDIPRAITTAKEVYSGNMYIDALLREVDNAPFIHTERLRLPFELWHVCGRLAWLFRSKSQPESIAGTRRRIRRFLQNIDWDNENILIVCHGFMIFNMHLELFRLGFYGARLRKVKNGVLYQYIGNRPQQNHLYARKRHGMMRQYTKIN
;
A
#
# COMPACT_ATOMS: atom_id res chain seq x y z
N MET A 1 -2.55 7.04 -20.28
CA MET A 1 -2.64 7.48 -18.88
C MET A 1 -1.48 6.94 -18.05
N ARG A 2 -1.21 7.52 -16.90
CA ARG A 2 -0.09 7.16 -16.02
C ARG A 2 -0.57 6.94 -14.59
N ILE A 3 -0.02 5.92 -13.92
CA ILE A 3 -0.23 5.66 -12.50
C ILE A 3 1.12 5.69 -11.79
N GLY A 4 1.24 6.52 -10.75
CA GLY A 4 2.38 6.56 -9.86
C GLY A 4 2.06 5.87 -8.54
N LEU A 5 2.85 4.88 -8.16
CA LEU A 5 2.79 4.27 -6.84
C LEU A 5 3.95 4.79 -6.00
N LEU A 6 3.67 5.52 -4.95
CA LEU A 6 4.67 6.07 -4.04
C LEU A 6 4.58 5.38 -2.68
N ARG A 7 5.69 4.78 -2.23
CA ARG A 7 5.77 4.27 -0.88
C ARG A 7 6.02 5.42 0.10
N HIS A 8 5.26 5.45 1.21
CA HIS A 8 5.48 6.42 2.28
C HIS A 8 6.96 6.52 2.71
N PHE A 9 7.35 7.62 3.32
CA PHE A 9 8.69 7.84 3.85
C PHE A 9 9.09 6.76 4.87
N LYS A 10 10.39 6.62 5.11
CA LYS A 10 10.91 5.69 6.11
C LYS A 10 10.38 6.06 7.49
N VAL A 11 9.85 5.10 8.20
CA VAL A 11 9.42 5.26 9.59
C VAL A 11 10.63 5.21 10.52
N ASP A 12 10.68 6.14 11.46
CA ASP A 12 11.70 6.17 12.49
C ASP A 12 11.25 5.29 13.66
N CYS A 13 11.46 3.99 13.51
CA CYS A 13 11.13 3.00 14.51
C CYS A 13 12.21 1.90 14.56
N PRO A 14 13.20 2.04 15.43
CA PRO A 14 14.19 1.00 15.60
C PRO A 14 13.58 -0.29 16.15
N HIS A 15 14.22 -1.41 15.85
CA HIS A 15 13.80 -2.73 16.32
C HIS A 15 14.94 -3.50 16.98
N LYS A 16 14.61 -4.43 17.84
CA LYS A 16 15.56 -5.40 18.37
C LYS A 16 15.93 -6.42 17.28
N ARG A 17 17.15 -6.94 17.33
CA ARG A 17 17.59 -7.99 16.40
C ARG A 17 16.82 -9.29 16.57
N MET A 18 16.56 -9.66 17.83
CA MET A 18 15.82 -10.87 18.21
C MET A 18 14.59 -10.48 19.02
N MET A 19 13.43 -11.02 18.67
CA MET A 19 12.15 -10.72 19.30
C MET A 19 11.35 -11.98 19.59
N THR A 20 10.54 -11.96 20.65
CA THR A 20 9.40 -12.87 20.82
C THR A 20 8.24 -12.42 19.94
N SER A 21 7.17 -13.22 19.85
CA SER A 21 5.95 -12.83 19.13
C SER A 21 5.29 -11.59 19.73
N GLU A 22 5.31 -11.47 21.05
CA GLU A 22 4.75 -10.31 21.75
C GLU A 22 5.58 -9.05 21.49
N GLU A 23 6.91 -9.12 21.61
CA GLU A 23 7.79 -7.98 21.27
C GLU A 23 7.65 -7.54 19.81
N PHE A 24 7.40 -8.49 18.89
CA PHE A 24 7.14 -8.16 17.49
C PHE A 24 5.78 -7.46 17.29
N ARG A 25 4.74 -7.90 18.03
CA ARG A 25 3.42 -7.26 18.02
C ARG A 25 3.49 -5.83 18.56
N GLU A 26 4.12 -5.63 19.72
CA GLU A 26 4.33 -4.32 20.35
C GLU A 26 5.12 -3.38 19.43
N TRP A 27 6.17 -3.91 18.79
CA TRP A 27 6.93 -3.14 17.80
C TRP A 27 6.05 -2.73 16.60
N SER A 28 5.21 -3.63 16.10
CA SER A 28 4.29 -3.33 14.99
C SER A 28 3.32 -2.20 15.34
N GLU A 29 2.74 -2.22 16.54
CA GLU A 29 1.87 -1.15 17.04
C GLU A 29 2.62 0.18 17.20
N LYS A 30 3.85 0.15 17.72
CA LYS A 30 4.72 1.32 17.82
C LYS A 30 5.05 1.89 16.44
N TYR A 31 5.35 1.01 15.47
CA TYR A 31 5.65 1.39 14.09
C TYR A 31 4.49 2.15 13.44
N GLU A 32 3.23 1.74 13.69
CA GLU A 32 2.04 2.43 13.17
C GLU A 32 1.95 3.90 13.63
N ARG A 33 2.39 4.19 14.85
CA ARG A 33 2.31 5.52 15.49
C ARG A 33 3.59 6.34 15.34
N SER A 34 4.67 5.74 14.84
CA SER A 34 5.97 6.39 14.73
C SER A 34 6.02 7.43 13.62
N ARG A 35 6.86 8.44 13.82
CA ARG A 35 7.09 9.50 12.83
C ARG A 35 7.84 8.98 11.61
N VAL A 36 7.79 9.73 10.54
CA VAL A 36 8.55 9.44 9.32
C VAL A 36 9.74 10.38 9.18
N ILE A 37 10.80 9.86 8.60
CA ILE A 37 11.97 10.63 8.21
C ILE A 37 11.70 11.13 6.78
N LYS A 38 11.41 12.44 6.67
CA LYS A 38 11.18 13.08 5.38
C LYS A 38 12.44 13.04 4.51
N LYS A 39 12.24 12.90 3.22
CA LYS A 39 13.30 13.01 2.23
C LYS A 39 12.73 13.59 0.93
N LYS A 40 13.58 14.20 0.12
CA LYS A 40 13.20 14.62 -1.23
C LYS A 40 12.80 13.39 -2.06
N VAL A 41 11.65 13.47 -2.73
CA VAL A 41 11.17 12.46 -3.68
C VAL A 41 11.33 13.03 -5.09
N GLU A 42 11.87 12.23 -5.97
CA GLU A 42 11.91 12.55 -7.39
C GLU A 42 10.56 12.22 -8.00
N MET A 43 9.84 13.27 -8.44
CA MET A 43 8.50 13.16 -9.03
C MET A 43 8.55 13.19 -10.57
N ASP A 44 9.77 13.14 -11.14
CA ASP A 44 10.07 13.08 -12.59
C ASP A 44 9.40 14.20 -13.41
N GLY A 45 9.13 15.35 -12.79
CA GLY A 45 8.49 16.50 -13.44
C GLY A 45 7.04 16.27 -13.89
N ILE A 46 6.39 15.21 -13.40
CA ILE A 46 5.02 14.87 -13.77
C ILE A 46 4.04 15.74 -12.97
N SER A 47 3.12 16.37 -13.69
CA SER A 47 1.92 16.97 -13.08
C SER A 47 0.89 15.88 -12.80
N TRP A 48 0.64 15.59 -11.54
CA TRP A 48 -0.37 14.63 -11.12
C TRP A 48 -1.72 15.32 -10.99
N ASP A 49 -2.77 14.76 -11.60
CA ASP A 49 -4.11 15.35 -11.62
C ASP A 49 -4.86 15.10 -10.32
N ILE A 50 -4.64 13.93 -9.71
CA ILE A 50 -5.32 13.48 -8.50
C ILE A 50 -4.39 12.60 -7.66
N CYS A 51 -4.55 12.64 -6.34
CA CYS A 51 -3.81 11.78 -5.41
C CYS A 51 -4.77 10.96 -4.54
N TYR A 52 -4.63 9.65 -4.58
CA TYR A 52 -5.24 8.73 -3.61
C TYR A 52 -4.21 8.35 -2.56
N VAL A 53 -4.60 8.38 -1.29
CA VAL A 53 -3.69 8.14 -0.18
C VAL A 53 -4.29 7.20 0.87
N SER A 54 -3.48 6.30 1.42
CA SER A 54 -3.86 5.50 2.58
C SER A 54 -4.19 6.41 3.77
N ASP A 55 -5.19 6.06 4.55
CA ASP A 55 -5.59 6.78 5.77
C ASP A 55 -4.59 6.65 6.93
N ILE A 56 -3.51 5.86 6.75
CA ILE A 56 -2.47 5.73 7.77
C ILE A 56 -1.58 7.00 7.77
N PRO A 57 -1.31 7.62 8.97
CA PRO A 57 -0.66 8.92 9.07
C PRO A 57 0.65 9.07 8.29
N ARG A 58 1.50 8.03 8.24
CA ARG A 58 2.77 8.06 7.48
C ARG A 58 2.58 8.25 5.97
N ALA A 59 1.49 7.71 5.41
CA ALA A 59 1.16 7.89 4.00
C ALA A 59 0.62 9.32 3.75
N ILE A 60 -0.27 9.80 4.63
CA ILE A 60 -0.81 11.18 4.56
C ILE A 60 0.31 12.21 4.66
N THR A 61 1.22 12.05 5.62
CA THR A 61 2.38 12.95 5.77
C THR A 61 3.25 12.95 4.51
N THR A 62 3.46 11.77 3.90
CA THR A 62 4.24 11.68 2.65
C THR A 62 3.51 12.34 1.49
N ALA A 63 2.20 12.12 1.35
CA ALA A 63 1.40 12.71 0.27
C ALA A 63 1.42 14.24 0.34
N LYS A 64 1.21 14.82 1.52
CA LYS A 64 1.26 16.28 1.76
C LYS A 64 2.61 16.91 1.44
N GLU A 65 3.70 16.16 1.52
CA GLU A 65 5.03 16.66 1.19
C GLU A 65 5.32 16.71 -0.31
N VAL A 66 4.66 15.82 -1.09
CA VAL A 66 4.98 15.64 -2.53
C VAL A 66 3.88 16.14 -3.46
N TYR A 67 2.69 16.44 -2.94
CA TYR A 67 1.54 16.81 -3.74
C TYR A 67 0.69 17.85 -3.04
N SER A 68 0.34 18.92 -3.77
CA SER A 68 -0.42 20.07 -3.26
C SER A 68 -1.86 20.14 -3.78
N GLY A 69 -2.28 19.25 -4.66
CA GLY A 69 -3.62 19.23 -5.24
C GLY A 69 -4.64 18.47 -4.39
N ASN A 70 -5.73 18.06 -5.02
CA ASN A 70 -6.81 17.32 -4.35
C ASN A 70 -6.39 15.91 -3.93
N MET A 71 -6.41 15.63 -2.64
CA MET A 71 -6.10 14.33 -2.07
C MET A 71 -7.37 13.63 -1.57
N TYR A 72 -7.47 12.32 -1.87
CA TYR A 72 -8.58 11.47 -1.46
C TYR A 72 -8.08 10.32 -0.60
N ILE A 73 -8.54 10.28 0.67
CA ILE A 73 -8.17 9.22 1.60
C ILE A 73 -9.00 7.97 1.33
N ASP A 74 -8.33 6.81 1.24
CA ASP A 74 -9.00 5.51 1.15
C ASP A 74 -8.34 4.45 2.03
N ALA A 75 -9.11 3.89 2.96
CA ALA A 75 -8.69 2.78 3.82
C ALA A 75 -8.39 1.48 3.05
N LEU A 76 -8.85 1.36 1.79
CA LEU A 76 -8.49 0.25 0.92
C LEU A 76 -7.00 0.23 0.57
N LEU A 77 -6.29 1.36 0.78
CA LEU A 77 -4.85 1.49 0.54
C LEU A 77 -3.98 1.19 1.77
N ARG A 78 -4.56 0.80 2.91
CA ARG A 78 -3.81 0.39 4.11
C ARG A 78 -2.80 -0.71 3.78
N GLU A 79 -1.71 -0.75 4.55
CA GLU A 79 -0.73 -1.86 4.42
C GLU A 79 -1.41 -3.20 4.62
N VAL A 80 -0.83 -4.23 4.04
CA VAL A 80 -1.19 -5.61 4.34
C VAL A 80 -0.54 -5.97 5.67
N ASP A 81 -1.34 -6.19 6.68
CA ASP A 81 -0.87 -6.49 8.02
C ASP A 81 0.08 -7.70 8.03
N ASN A 82 0.98 -7.70 8.98
CA ASN A 82 1.95 -8.77 9.17
C ASN A 82 2.03 -9.12 10.66
N ALA A 83 1.10 -9.96 11.08
CA ALA A 83 1.06 -10.46 12.45
C ALA A 83 2.08 -11.60 12.68
N PRO A 84 2.48 -11.88 13.92
CA PRO A 84 3.25 -13.07 14.26
C PRO A 84 2.58 -14.33 13.70
N PHE A 85 3.36 -15.19 13.05
CA PHE A 85 2.83 -16.44 12.46
C PHE A 85 2.54 -17.53 13.49
N ILE A 86 3.18 -17.44 14.67
CA ILE A 86 2.93 -18.25 15.87
C ILE A 86 2.92 -17.34 17.10
N HIS A 87 2.21 -17.78 18.14
CA HIS A 87 2.28 -17.13 19.45
C HIS A 87 3.26 -17.87 20.34
N THR A 88 4.28 -17.18 20.86
CA THR A 88 5.30 -17.75 21.74
C THR A 88 5.95 -16.68 22.62
N GLU A 89 6.05 -16.97 23.92
CA GLU A 89 6.68 -16.09 24.90
C GLU A 89 8.18 -16.40 25.06
N ARG A 90 8.59 -17.62 24.73
CA ARG A 90 9.96 -18.13 25.01
C ARG A 90 10.86 -18.08 23.78
N LEU A 91 10.32 -18.35 22.59
CA LEU A 91 11.10 -18.40 21.35
C LEU A 91 11.39 -16.99 20.85
N ARG A 92 12.65 -16.65 20.75
CA ARG A 92 13.12 -15.38 20.15
C ARG A 92 13.66 -15.68 18.76
N LEU A 93 13.08 -15.00 17.77
CA LEU A 93 13.50 -15.14 16.37
C LEU A 93 14.05 -13.81 15.84
N PRO A 94 14.92 -13.86 14.80
CA PRO A 94 15.34 -12.65 14.09
C PRO A 94 14.14 -11.85 13.58
N PHE A 95 14.23 -10.52 13.65
CA PHE A 95 13.19 -9.62 13.19
C PHE A 95 12.75 -9.91 11.75
N GLU A 96 13.71 -10.14 10.85
CA GLU A 96 13.46 -10.46 9.45
C GLU A 96 12.68 -11.76 9.27
N LEU A 97 12.93 -12.74 10.16
CA LEU A 97 12.24 -14.03 10.10
C LEU A 97 10.76 -13.90 10.47
N TRP A 98 10.41 -13.03 11.44
CA TRP A 98 9.01 -12.71 11.73
C TRP A 98 8.30 -12.17 10.49
N HIS A 99 8.96 -11.26 9.75
CA HIS A 99 8.39 -10.71 8.52
C HIS A 99 8.24 -11.76 7.42
N VAL A 100 9.26 -12.55 7.18
CA VAL A 100 9.23 -13.59 6.12
C VAL A 100 8.17 -14.65 6.42
N CYS A 101 8.17 -15.21 7.63
CA CYS A 101 7.21 -16.24 8.01
C CYS A 101 5.77 -15.69 8.07
N GLY A 102 5.57 -14.45 8.50
CA GLY A 102 4.26 -13.81 8.43
C GLY A 102 3.76 -13.65 7.00
N ARG A 103 4.65 -13.31 6.04
CA ARG A 103 4.27 -13.23 4.61
C ARG A 103 3.98 -14.61 4.00
N LEU A 104 4.70 -15.65 4.41
CA LEU A 104 4.38 -17.03 4.03
C LEU A 104 3.02 -17.45 4.62
N ALA A 105 2.77 -17.17 5.90
CA ALA A 105 1.49 -17.43 6.54
C ALA A 105 0.31 -16.71 5.81
N TRP A 106 0.51 -15.45 5.38
CA TRP A 106 -0.45 -14.72 4.56
C TRP A 106 -0.68 -15.40 3.20
N LEU A 107 0.38 -15.84 2.53
CA LEU A 107 0.31 -16.53 1.24
C LEU A 107 -0.48 -17.85 1.35
N PHE A 108 -0.22 -18.63 2.40
CA PHE A 108 -0.90 -19.89 2.67
C PHE A 108 -2.24 -19.73 3.40
N ARG A 109 -2.75 -18.51 3.54
CA ARG A 109 -4.05 -18.21 4.16
C ARG A 109 -4.16 -18.69 5.62
N SER A 110 -3.07 -18.63 6.36
CA SER A 110 -3.06 -18.99 7.78
C SER A 110 -4.01 -18.09 8.57
N LYS A 111 -4.70 -18.68 9.54
CA LYS A 111 -5.59 -17.96 10.48
C LYS A 111 -4.82 -16.99 11.39
N SER A 112 -3.49 -17.12 11.48
CA SER A 112 -2.64 -16.19 12.23
C SER A 112 -2.57 -14.79 11.60
N GLN A 113 -2.93 -14.65 10.32
CA GLN A 113 -2.88 -13.38 9.63
C GLN A 113 -4.25 -12.72 9.53
N PRO A 114 -4.35 -11.40 9.77
CA PRO A 114 -5.61 -10.66 9.70
C PRO A 114 -6.24 -10.65 8.31
N GLU A 115 -5.40 -10.74 7.27
CA GLU A 115 -5.84 -10.74 5.88
C GLU A 115 -5.12 -11.85 5.10
N SER A 116 -5.77 -12.39 4.08
CA SER A 116 -5.19 -13.37 3.15
C SER A 116 -4.88 -12.72 1.79
N ILE A 117 -4.07 -13.41 0.96
CA ILE A 117 -3.80 -12.97 -0.42
C ILE A 117 -5.09 -12.70 -1.22
N ALA A 118 -6.14 -13.52 -1.03
CA ALA A 118 -7.43 -13.32 -1.70
C ALA A 118 -8.15 -12.07 -1.18
N GLY A 119 -8.07 -11.79 0.13
CA GLY A 119 -8.59 -10.59 0.76
C GLY A 119 -7.90 -9.34 0.21
N THR A 120 -6.56 -9.33 0.23
CA THR A 120 -5.75 -8.23 -0.30
C THR A 120 -6.08 -7.93 -1.77
N ARG A 121 -6.14 -8.96 -2.63
CA ARG A 121 -6.51 -8.78 -4.04
C ARG A 121 -7.91 -8.21 -4.21
N ARG A 122 -8.88 -8.69 -3.42
CA ARG A 122 -10.26 -8.16 -3.46
C ARG A 122 -10.30 -6.69 -3.07
N ARG A 123 -9.54 -6.29 -2.04
CA ARG A 123 -9.41 -4.92 -1.56
C ARG A 123 -8.82 -4.00 -2.64
N ILE A 124 -7.73 -4.40 -3.28
CA ILE A 124 -7.10 -3.67 -4.38
C ILE A 124 -8.05 -3.52 -5.56
N ARG A 125 -8.70 -4.60 -5.98
CA ARG A 125 -9.67 -4.56 -7.08
C ARG A 125 -10.82 -3.60 -6.79
N ARG A 126 -11.34 -3.63 -5.55
CA ARG A 126 -12.38 -2.70 -5.11
C ARG A 126 -11.89 -1.25 -5.15
N PHE A 127 -10.65 -0.97 -4.77
CA PHE A 127 -10.04 0.35 -4.90
C PHE A 127 -9.98 0.76 -6.37
N LEU A 128 -9.41 -0.07 -7.25
CA LEU A 128 -9.27 0.21 -8.68
C LEU A 128 -10.63 0.35 -9.41
N GLN A 129 -11.70 -0.24 -8.91
CA GLN A 129 -13.06 -0.05 -9.42
C GLN A 129 -13.65 1.33 -9.07
N ASN A 130 -13.16 1.96 -8.01
CA ASN A 130 -13.74 3.18 -7.44
C ASN A 130 -12.95 4.44 -7.79
N ILE A 131 -11.71 4.34 -8.27
CA ILE A 131 -10.93 5.52 -8.63
C ILE A 131 -11.47 6.15 -9.90
N ASP A 132 -11.23 7.45 -10.02
CA ASP A 132 -11.62 8.23 -11.18
C ASP A 132 -10.61 8.05 -12.32
N TRP A 133 -10.96 7.23 -13.29
CA TRP A 133 -10.17 6.93 -14.48
C TRP A 133 -10.23 8.03 -15.55
N ASP A 134 -10.95 9.13 -15.33
CA ASP A 134 -10.98 10.26 -16.26
C ASP A 134 -9.71 11.12 -16.16
N ASN A 135 -8.94 10.96 -15.08
CA ASN A 135 -7.65 11.61 -14.91
C ASN A 135 -6.54 10.87 -15.67
N GLU A 136 -5.64 11.64 -16.31
CA GLU A 136 -4.52 11.09 -17.09
C GLU A 136 -3.36 10.65 -16.23
N ASN A 137 -3.09 11.33 -15.09
CA ASN A 137 -1.98 11.08 -14.18
C ASN A 137 -2.49 10.90 -12.75
N ILE A 138 -2.53 9.68 -12.28
CA ILE A 138 -3.04 9.32 -10.95
C ILE A 138 -1.87 8.96 -10.04
N LEU A 139 -1.73 9.69 -8.92
CA LEU A 139 -0.77 9.37 -7.86
C LEU A 139 -1.45 8.54 -6.77
N ILE A 140 -0.81 7.45 -6.33
CA ILE A 140 -1.27 6.60 -5.24
C ILE A 140 -0.16 6.51 -4.19
N VAL A 141 -0.41 7.05 -2.98
CA VAL A 141 0.55 7.03 -1.89
C VAL A 141 0.13 5.99 -0.85
N CYS A 142 0.91 4.93 -0.72
CA CYS A 142 0.57 3.82 0.17
C CYS A 142 1.83 3.10 0.72
N HIS A 143 1.79 1.78 0.87
CA HIS A 143 2.74 0.99 1.64
C HIS A 143 3.47 -0.05 0.79
N GLY A 144 4.54 -0.63 1.36
CA GLY A 144 5.45 -1.47 0.59
C GLY A 144 4.80 -2.73 0.03
N PHE A 145 4.10 -3.50 0.86
CA PHE A 145 3.51 -4.75 0.41
C PHE A 145 2.19 -4.53 -0.35
N MET A 146 1.48 -3.43 -0.05
CA MET A 146 0.35 -2.96 -0.83
C MET A 146 0.77 -2.63 -2.27
N ILE A 147 1.87 -1.86 -2.46
CA ILE A 147 2.43 -1.54 -3.79
C ILE A 147 2.80 -2.81 -4.56
N PHE A 148 3.44 -3.77 -3.89
CA PHE A 148 3.82 -5.03 -4.52
C PHE A 148 2.60 -5.78 -5.08
N ASN A 149 1.50 -5.83 -4.35
CA ASN A 149 0.26 -6.46 -4.82
C ASN A 149 -0.48 -5.60 -5.85
N MET A 150 -0.48 -4.28 -5.70
CA MET A 150 -1.05 -3.33 -6.67
C MET A 150 -0.37 -3.45 -8.04
N HIS A 151 0.95 -3.56 -8.06
CA HIS A 151 1.74 -3.82 -9.27
C HIS A 151 1.19 -5.01 -10.08
N LEU A 152 0.91 -6.14 -9.40
CA LEU A 152 0.37 -7.33 -10.06
C LEU A 152 -1.03 -7.09 -10.67
N GLU A 153 -1.88 -6.32 -10.00
CA GLU A 153 -3.21 -6.00 -10.53
C GLU A 153 -3.14 -4.97 -11.67
N LEU A 154 -2.21 -4.00 -11.62
CA LEU A 154 -1.98 -3.06 -12.73
C LEU A 154 -1.48 -3.77 -14.00
N PHE A 155 -0.56 -4.73 -13.87
CA PHE A 155 -0.14 -5.56 -15.02
C PHE A 155 -1.31 -6.35 -15.62
N ARG A 156 -2.22 -6.87 -14.80
CA ARG A 156 -3.45 -7.54 -15.29
C ARG A 156 -4.40 -6.62 -16.02
N LEU A 157 -4.38 -5.34 -15.68
CA LEU A 157 -5.16 -4.30 -16.37
C LEU A 157 -4.47 -3.77 -17.63
N GLY A 158 -3.31 -4.33 -18.00
CA GLY A 158 -2.57 -3.94 -19.20
C GLY A 158 -1.64 -2.75 -19.01
N PHE A 159 -1.38 -2.33 -17.77
CA PHE A 159 -0.34 -1.35 -17.51
C PHE A 159 1.05 -2.02 -17.53
N TYR A 160 2.06 -1.29 -18.00
CA TYR A 160 3.45 -1.69 -18.00
C TYR A 160 4.29 -0.60 -17.32
N GLY A 161 5.44 -0.97 -16.76
CA GLY A 161 6.28 0.00 -16.05
C GLY A 161 7.33 -0.64 -15.16
N ALA A 162 7.51 -0.07 -13.97
CA ALA A 162 8.57 -0.42 -13.06
C ALA A 162 8.61 -1.93 -12.72
N ARG A 163 9.80 -2.53 -12.83
CA ARG A 163 10.05 -3.89 -12.31
C ARG A 163 10.35 -3.82 -10.83
N LEU A 164 9.48 -4.37 -10.01
CA LEU A 164 9.65 -4.35 -8.55
C LEU A 164 10.47 -5.55 -8.08
N ARG A 165 11.74 -5.29 -7.67
CA ARG A 165 12.53 -6.24 -6.87
C ARG A 165 12.36 -5.98 -5.38
N LYS A 166 12.40 -4.70 -4.98
CA LYS A 166 12.21 -4.24 -3.60
C LYS A 166 11.54 -2.87 -3.63
N VAL A 167 10.45 -2.72 -2.92
CA VAL A 167 9.75 -1.43 -2.80
C VAL A 167 10.44 -0.59 -1.73
N LYS A 168 11.13 0.50 -2.13
CA LYS A 168 11.89 1.40 -1.24
C LYS A 168 11.01 2.55 -0.76
N ASN A 169 11.23 3.03 0.47
CA ASN A 169 10.52 4.17 1.03
C ASN A 169 10.82 5.48 0.28
N GLY A 170 9.80 6.29 0.02
CA GLY A 170 9.90 7.56 -0.69
C GLY A 170 10.48 7.39 -2.10
N VAL A 171 10.07 6.34 -2.80
CA VAL A 171 10.42 6.10 -4.21
C VAL A 171 9.12 5.94 -4.97
N LEU A 172 9.03 6.65 -6.09
CA LEU A 172 7.94 6.62 -7.05
C LEU A 172 8.17 5.49 -8.06
N TYR A 173 7.14 4.69 -8.29
CA TYR A 173 7.11 3.62 -9.30
C TYR A 173 6.03 3.94 -10.32
N GLN A 174 6.40 4.14 -11.57
CA GLN A 174 5.49 4.57 -12.62
C GLN A 174 5.02 3.41 -13.48
N TYR A 175 3.77 3.50 -13.90
CA TYR A 175 3.09 2.58 -14.81
C TYR A 175 2.37 3.37 -15.88
N ILE A 176 2.45 2.91 -17.12
CA ILE A 176 1.81 3.53 -18.28
C ILE A 176 0.88 2.49 -18.91
N GLY A 177 -0.29 2.89 -19.30
CA GLY A 177 -1.28 2.01 -19.92
C GLY A 177 -2.45 2.79 -20.50
N ASN A 178 -3.37 2.07 -21.11
CA ASN A 178 -4.63 2.63 -21.56
C ASN A 178 -5.63 2.63 -20.41
N ARG A 179 -6.62 3.53 -20.47
CA ARG A 179 -7.76 3.50 -19.56
C ARG A 179 -8.40 2.12 -19.60
N PRO A 180 -8.57 1.44 -18.47
CA PRO A 180 -9.23 0.15 -18.45
C PRO A 180 -10.68 0.27 -18.92
N GLN A 181 -11.08 -0.55 -19.88
CA GLN A 181 -12.47 -0.63 -20.27
C GLN A 181 -13.32 -1.12 -19.09
N GLN A 182 -14.54 -0.58 -18.92
CA GLN A 182 -15.41 -0.94 -17.79
C GLN A 182 -15.67 -2.44 -17.66
N ASN A 183 -15.67 -3.17 -18.77
CA ASN A 183 -15.81 -4.62 -18.82
C ASN A 183 -14.60 -5.38 -18.26
N HIS A 184 -13.41 -4.76 -18.25
CA HIS A 184 -12.16 -5.31 -17.70
C HIS A 184 -11.98 -4.97 -16.22
N LEU A 185 -12.69 -3.95 -15.71
CA LEU A 185 -12.76 -3.64 -14.29
C LEU A 185 -13.74 -4.61 -13.60
N TYR A 186 -13.42 -5.94 -13.68
CA TYR A 186 -14.09 -7.00 -12.90
C TYR A 186 -15.63 -6.90 -12.92
N ALA A 187 -16.27 -7.48 -13.95
CA ALA A 187 -17.71 -7.50 -14.16
C ALA A 187 -18.49 -7.78 -12.86
N ARG A 188 -19.01 -6.73 -12.25
CA ARG A 188 -20.22 -6.60 -11.43
C ARG A 188 -20.32 -5.19 -10.85
N LYS A 189 -20.78 -4.23 -11.66
CA LYS A 189 -21.50 -3.10 -11.10
C LYS A 189 -22.86 -3.63 -10.63
N ARG A 190 -22.98 -3.95 -9.33
CA ARG A 190 -24.26 -3.75 -8.67
C ARG A 190 -24.37 -2.28 -8.36
N HIS A 191 -25.46 -1.67 -8.78
CA HIS A 191 -25.89 -0.29 -8.58
C HIS A 191 -25.47 0.29 -7.23
N GLY A 192 -24.96 1.51 -7.25
CA GLY A 192 -25.07 2.48 -6.18
C GLY A 192 -23.96 2.45 -5.15
N MET A 193 -23.24 3.44 -5.17
CA MET A 193 -22.48 4.20 -4.19
C MET A 193 -21.07 4.48 -4.73
N MET A 194 -20.94 5.63 -5.40
CA MET A 194 -19.66 6.35 -5.34
C MET A 194 -19.35 6.51 -3.85
N ARG A 195 -18.26 5.89 -3.37
CA ARG A 195 -17.78 6.17 -2.04
C ARG A 195 -17.50 7.66 -1.98
N GLN A 196 -18.06 8.33 -0.98
CA GLN A 196 -17.63 9.67 -0.62
C GLN A 196 -16.22 9.54 -0.07
N TYR A 197 -15.22 9.92 -0.87
CA TYR A 197 -13.86 10.06 -0.40
C TYR A 197 -13.78 11.26 0.53
N THR A 198 -13.09 11.13 1.64
CA THR A 198 -12.75 12.29 2.47
C THR A 198 -11.68 13.08 1.75
N LYS A 199 -12.07 14.24 1.20
CA LYS A 199 -11.14 15.19 0.58
C LYS A 199 -10.35 15.91 1.66
N ILE A 200 -9.03 15.98 1.49
CA ILE A 200 -8.16 16.83 2.31
C ILE A 200 -7.55 17.90 1.40
N ASN A 201 -7.62 19.13 1.87
CA ASN A 201 -6.91 20.27 1.27
C ASN A 201 -5.54 20.43 1.91
#